data_75e4ecab59dc2d2688ba3c79b4610988
#
_entry.id   75e4ecab59dc2d2688ba3c79b4610988
#
_cell.length_a   1.000
_cell.length_b   1.000
_cell.length_c   1.000
_cell.angle_alpha   90.00
_cell.angle_beta   90.00
_cell.angle_gamma   90.00
#
_symmetry.space_group_name_H-M   'P 1'
#
loop_
_entity.id
_entity.type
_entity.pdbx_description
1 polymer ?
#
loop_
_entity_poly.entity_id
_entity_poly.type
_entity_poly.pdbx_seq_one_letter_code
_entity_poly.pdbx_strand_id
1 'polypeptide(L)'
;MICHTYKCIFIHQRKCAGTSIIHAFDLDLSNPDWHFMNDGVLSREYKSAPAGYFRFSIIRNPWDRFVSGWKYLASTRDQSLPDVLARLPRKGADYRHLTRPQHAILYDKHGRLIVDYLMRFESLQRDFDRVCDLIGKPRRVLARDNRGDRSHYADYFDDDTRRMFLRHFGRDVELFGYDY
;
A
#
# COMPACT_ATOMS: atom_id res chain seq x y z
N MET A 1 0.90 5.34 10.45
CA MET A 1 0.18 6.53 10.89
C MET A 1 -0.70 6.12 12.06
N ILE A 2 -0.56 6.80 13.21
CA ILE A 2 -1.37 6.54 14.42
C ILE A 2 -2.28 7.74 14.63
N CYS A 3 -3.57 7.51 14.82
CA CYS A 3 -4.57 8.52 15.16
C CYS A 3 -5.12 8.25 16.57
N HIS A 4 -4.80 9.11 17.51
CA HIS A 4 -5.26 8.98 18.88
C HIS A 4 -6.75 9.35 19.04
N THR A 5 -7.23 10.33 18.27
CA THR A 5 -8.64 10.76 18.28
C THR A 5 -9.59 9.60 17.96
N TYR A 6 -9.29 8.84 16.91
CA TYR A 6 -10.11 7.71 16.48
C TYR A 6 -9.57 6.35 16.94
N LYS A 7 -8.52 6.34 17.77
CA LYS A 7 -7.85 5.13 18.27
C LYS A 7 -7.56 4.12 17.15
N CYS A 8 -6.97 4.57 16.06
CA CYS A 8 -6.68 3.73 14.92
C CYS A 8 -5.24 3.88 14.42
N ILE A 9 -4.80 2.88 13.67
CA ILE A 9 -3.47 2.81 13.07
C ILE A 9 -3.64 2.47 11.60
N PHE A 10 -3.20 3.37 10.71
CA PHE A 10 -3.10 3.10 9.29
C PHE A 10 -1.69 2.63 8.92
N ILE A 11 -1.58 1.41 8.46
CA ILE A 11 -0.34 0.85 7.92
C ILE A 11 -0.25 1.21 6.45
N HIS A 12 0.55 2.25 6.15
CA HIS A 12 0.64 2.81 4.81
C HIS A 12 1.50 1.93 3.90
N GLN A 13 0.89 1.37 2.88
CA GLN A 13 1.57 0.71 1.78
C GLN A 13 1.79 1.68 0.62
N ARG A 14 2.99 1.69 0.05
CA ARG A 14 3.31 2.55 -1.08
C ARG A 14 2.50 2.16 -2.32
N LYS A 15 2.03 3.16 -3.06
CA LYS A 15 1.24 3.02 -4.30
C LYS A 15 -0.16 2.42 -4.11
N CYS A 16 -0.70 2.47 -2.87
CA CYS A 16 -2.03 2.02 -2.51
C CYS A 16 -2.92 3.16 -1.98
N ALA A 17 -2.90 4.33 -2.63
CA ALA A 17 -3.72 5.51 -2.28
C ALA A 17 -3.55 6.04 -0.84
N GLY A 18 -2.38 5.84 -0.22
CA GLY A 18 -2.14 6.32 1.13
C GLY A 18 -2.29 7.83 1.31
N THR A 19 -1.98 8.64 0.29
CA THR A 19 -2.16 10.09 0.29
C THR A 19 -3.64 10.47 0.45
N SER A 20 -4.56 9.79 -0.24
CA SER A 20 -6.01 10.04 -0.12
C SER A 20 -6.51 9.76 1.30
N ILE A 21 -5.98 8.71 1.96
CA ILE A 21 -6.31 8.43 3.37
C ILE A 21 -5.75 9.52 4.29
N ILE A 22 -4.51 9.91 4.08
CA ILE A 22 -3.85 10.98 4.86
C ILE A 22 -4.69 12.26 4.79
N HIS A 23 -5.10 12.69 3.60
CA HIS A 23 -5.96 13.87 3.42
C HIS A 23 -7.34 13.69 4.06
N ALA A 24 -7.93 12.49 4.00
CA ALA A 24 -9.23 12.24 4.61
C ALA A 24 -9.23 12.27 6.15
N PHE A 25 -8.06 12.19 6.77
CA PHE A 25 -7.88 12.37 8.20
C PHE A 25 -7.47 13.80 8.58
N ASP A 26 -7.47 14.77 7.62
CA ASP A 26 -7.04 16.17 7.81
C ASP A 26 -5.66 16.26 8.45
N LEU A 27 -4.72 15.51 7.91
CA LEU A 27 -3.40 15.40 8.49
C LEU A 27 -2.68 16.73 8.40
N ASP A 28 -2.68 17.44 9.50
CA ASP A 28 -1.72 18.51 9.74
C ASP A 28 -0.43 17.88 10.26
N LEU A 29 0.63 17.97 9.48
CA LEU A 29 1.96 17.47 9.84
C LEU A 29 2.52 18.10 11.11
N SER A 30 1.98 19.23 11.56
CA SER A 30 2.30 19.90 12.82
C SER A 30 1.51 19.34 14.01
N ASN A 31 0.47 18.53 13.78
CA ASN A 31 -0.34 17.96 14.85
C ASN A 31 0.38 16.79 15.52
N PRO A 32 0.68 16.87 16.83
CA PRO A 32 1.37 15.81 17.57
C PRO A 32 0.59 14.49 17.65
N ASP A 33 -0.72 14.49 17.36
CA ASP A 33 -1.53 13.26 17.33
C ASP A 33 -1.22 12.35 16.14
N TRP A 34 -0.41 12.81 15.18
CA TRP A 34 -0.09 12.08 13.97
C TRP A 34 1.40 11.72 13.91
N HIS A 35 1.71 10.48 14.12
CA HIS A 35 3.04 9.96 13.88
C HIS A 35 3.10 9.26 12.53
N PHE A 36 3.97 9.74 11.63
CA PHE A 36 4.30 9.02 10.40
C PHE A 36 5.07 7.75 10.71
N MET A 37 4.46 6.62 10.48
CA MET A 37 5.17 5.34 10.48
C MET A 37 5.94 5.20 9.16
N ASN A 38 7.23 5.53 9.18
CA ASN A 38 8.14 5.20 8.08
C ASN A 38 8.34 3.69 8.02
N ASP A 39 8.51 3.15 6.82
CA ASP A 39 8.62 1.70 6.55
C ASP A 39 9.68 0.94 7.38
N GLY A 40 10.66 1.64 7.96
CA GLY A 40 11.66 1.04 8.86
C GLY A 40 11.27 1.03 10.34
N VAL A 41 10.24 1.76 10.71
CA VAL A 41 9.78 1.94 12.10
C VAL A 41 8.57 1.04 12.40
N LEU A 42 7.91 0.49 11.38
CA LEU A 42 6.72 -0.36 11.49
C LEU A 42 6.85 -1.46 12.55
N SER A 43 8.00 -2.11 12.65
CA SER A 43 8.18 -3.19 13.63
C SER A 43 8.37 -2.68 15.06
N ARG A 44 8.89 -1.47 15.25
CA ARG A 44 9.19 -0.89 16.55
C ARG A 44 8.00 -0.08 17.09
N GLU A 45 7.46 0.84 16.30
CA GLU A 45 6.28 1.65 16.67
C GLU A 45 5.00 0.81 16.75
N TYR A 46 4.87 -0.21 15.89
CA TYR A 46 3.76 -1.16 15.98
C TYR A 46 3.76 -1.94 17.31
N LYS A 47 4.94 -2.29 17.82
CA LYS A 47 5.07 -2.93 19.15
C LYS A 47 4.79 -1.97 20.30
N SER A 48 5.01 -0.67 20.11
CA SER A 48 4.74 0.39 21.09
C SER A 48 3.35 1.03 20.90
N ALA A 49 2.62 0.65 19.86
CA ALA A 49 1.27 1.16 19.63
C ALA A 49 0.34 0.78 20.79
N PRO A 50 -0.52 1.72 21.23
CA PRO A 50 -1.43 1.45 22.33
C PRO A 50 -2.29 0.21 22.05
N ALA A 51 -2.49 -0.63 23.06
CA ALA A 51 -3.38 -1.77 22.96
C ALA A 51 -4.82 -1.31 22.64
N GLY A 52 -5.54 -2.08 21.83
CA GLY A 52 -6.93 -1.79 21.49
C GLY A 52 -7.13 -0.77 20.35
N TYR A 53 -6.05 -0.26 19.72
CA TYR A 53 -6.21 0.57 18.52
C TYR A 53 -6.57 -0.29 17.32
N PHE A 54 -7.60 0.13 16.58
CA PHE A 54 -8.03 -0.50 15.33
C PHE A 54 -6.98 -0.31 14.23
N ARG A 55 -6.55 -1.38 13.62
CA ARG A 55 -5.48 -1.39 12.61
C ARG A 55 -6.03 -1.67 11.23
N PHE A 56 -5.68 -0.85 10.26
CA PHE A 56 -6.09 -1.07 8.89
C PHE A 56 -4.99 -0.74 7.90
N SER A 57 -5.10 -1.31 6.72
CA SER A 57 -4.20 -1.06 5.59
C SER A 57 -4.97 -1.16 4.28
N ILE A 58 -4.29 -0.85 3.17
CA ILE A 58 -4.84 -0.98 1.82
C ILE A 58 -3.94 -1.89 1.03
N ILE A 59 -4.53 -2.89 0.37
CA ILE A 59 -3.88 -3.64 -0.71
C ILE A 59 -4.39 -3.17 -2.05
N ARG A 60 -3.61 -3.41 -3.07
CA ARG A 60 -3.92 -3.14 -4.46
C ARG A 60 -3.53 -4.34 -5.30
N ASN A 61 -4.22 -4.54 -6.44
CA ASN A 61 -3.79 -5.53 -7.41
C ASN A 61 -2.27 -5.43 -7.63
N PRO A 62 -1.49 -6.50 -7.37
CA PRO A 62 -0.03 -6.45 -7.39
C PRO A 62 0.55 -5.98 -8.73
N TRP A 63 -0.10 -6.36 -9.84
CA TRP A 63 0.26 -5.95 -11.19
C TRP A 63 0.11 -4.43 -11.36
N ASP A 64 -1.05 -3.92 -10.99
CA ASP A 64 -1.38 -2.50 -11.08
C ASP A 64 -0.55 -1.64 -10.13
N ARG A 65 -0.29 -2.15 -8.91
CA ARG A 65 0.60 -1.51 -7.95
C ARG A 65 2.02 -1.39 -8.50
N PHE A 66 2.53 -2.47 -9.11
CA PHE A 66 3.87 -2.49 -9.70
C PHE A 66 4.00 -1.47 -10.83
N VAL A 67 3.08 -1.46 -11.78
CA VAL A 67 3.06 -0.48 -12.88
C VAL A 67 2.99 0.95 -12.34
N SER A 68 2.18 1.17 -11.30
CA SER A 68 2.12 2.47 -10.60
C SER A 68 3.45 2.87 -9.98
N GLY A 69 4.21 1.94 -9.42
CA GLY A 69 5.56 2.17 -8.87
C GLY A 69 6.57 2.45 -9.98
N TRP A 70 6.61 1.60 -10.99
CA TRP A 70 7.49 1.72 -12.14
C TRP A 70 7.38 3.09 -12.83
N LYS A 71 6.17 3.51 -13.15
CA LYS A 71 5.93 4.80 -13.84
C LYS A 71 6.09 6.02 -12.92
N TYR A 72 6.03 5.84 -11.63
CA TYR A 72 6.22 6.91 -10.65
C TYR A 72 7.70 7.26 -10.42
N LEU A 73 8.58 6.26 -10.39
CA LEU A 73 9.98 6.44 -10.05
C LEU A 73 10.79 6.98 -11.23
N ALA A 74 11.51 8.08 -11.02
CA ALA A 74 12.40 8.65 -12.02
C ALA A 74 13.50 7.67 -12.46
N SER A 75 13.90 6.77 -11.57
CA SER A 75 14.91 5.74 -11.84
C SER A 75 14.45 4.63 -12.77
N THR A 76 13.14 4.45 -12.96
CA THR A 76 12.61 3.29 -13.71
C THR A 76 11.59 3.64 -14.78
N ARG A 77 10.91 4.78 -14.71
CA ARG A 77 9.78 5.13 -15.59
C ARG A 77 10.09 5.11 -17.08
N ASP A 78 11.36 5.41 -17.44
CA ASP A 78 11.84 5.47 -18.83
C ASP A 78 12.55 4.17 -19.26
N GLN A 79 12.65 3.18 -18.39
CA GLN A 79 13.19 1.86 -18.70
C GLN A 79 12.10 0.92 -19.23
N SER A 80 12.49 -0.10 -20.01
CA SER A 80 11.58 -1.15 -20.46
C SER A 80 11.13 -2.02 -19.26
N LEU A 81 9.94 -2.61 -19.34
CA LEU A 81 9.43 -3.49 -18.30
C LEU A 81 10.35 -4.71 -18.05
N PRO A 82 10.87 -5.40 -19.08
CA PRO A 82 11.83 -6.50 -18.86
C PRO A 82 13.08 -6.07 -18.11
N ASP A 83 13.66 -4.90 -18.45
CA ASP A 83 14.86 -4.39 -17.78
C ASP A 83 14.61 -4.09 -16.31
N VAL A 84 13.47 -3.47 -15.98
CA VAL A 84 13.09 -3.19 -14.60
C VAL A 84 12.87 -4.48 -13.82
N LEU A 85 12.18 -5.47 -14.39
CA LEU A 85 11.95 -6.76 -13.74
C LEU A 85 13.24 -7.56 -13.54
N ALA A 86 14.19 -7.43 -14.45
CA ALA A 86 15.51 -8.09 -14.34
C ALA A 86 16.40 -7.48 -13.25
N ARG A 87 16.19 -6.19 -12.91
CA ARG A 87 17.06 -5.40 -12.01
C ARG A 87 16.30 -4.77 -10.85
N LEU A 88 15.34 -5.48 -10.28
CA LEU A 88 14.52 -4.96 -9.18
C LEU A 88 15.38 -4.44 -8.03
N PRO A 89 15.14 -3.19 -7.56
CA PRO A 89 15.87 -2.63 -6.43
C PRO A 89 15.63 -3.45 -5.16
N ARG A 90 16.68 -3.63 -4.35
CA ARG A 90 16.64 -4.46 -3.13
C ARG A 90 16.63 -3.66 -1.84
N LYS A 91 16.82 -2.34 -1.90
CA LYS A 91 16.87 -1.42 -0.75
C LYS A 91 16.51 0.00 -1.15
N GLY A 92 16.32 0.87 -0.15
CA GLY A 92 16.08 2.29 -0.36
C GLY A 92 14.63 2.64 -0.74
N ALA A 93 14.44 3.84 -1.26
CA ALA A 93 13.12 4.35 -1.64
C ALA A 93 12.51 3.54 -2.80
N ASP A 94 13.31 3.22 -3.81
CA ASP A 94 12.85 2.47 -4.99
C ASP A 94 12.36 1.07 -4.61
N TYR A 95 13.08 0.38 -3.71
CA TYR A 95 12.61 -0.89 -3.15
C TYR A 95 11.22 -0.74 -2.51
N ARG A 96 11.01 0.28 -1.70
CA ARG A 96 9.74 0.48 -1.00
C ARG A 96 8.58 0.78 -1.95
N HIS A 97 8.83 1.53 -3.03
CA HIS A 97 7.80 1.92 -3.99
C HIS A 97 7.49 0.85 -5.02
N LEU A 98 8.48 0.04 -5.40
CA LEU A 98 8.40 -0.90 -6.52
C LEU A 98 8.42 -2.36 -6.08
N THR A 99 9.48 -2.77 -5.38
CA THR A 99 9.79 -4.20 -5.20
C THR A 99 9.20 -4.81 -3.95
N ARG A 100 9.06 -4.05 -2.85
CA ARG A 100 8.63 -4.60 -1.57
C ARG A 100 7.25 -5.24 -1.68
N PRO A 101 7.10 -6.56 -1.42
CA PRO A 101 5.80 -7.22 -1.47
C PRO A 101 4.86 -6.68 -0.39
N GLN A 102 3.57 -6.70 -0.67
CA GLN A 102 2.55 -6.21 0.26
C GLN A 102 2.45 -7.10 1.49
N HIS A 103 2.51 -8.42 1.30
CA HIS A 103 2.47 -9.37 2.42
C HIS A 103 3.61 -9.17 3.41
N ALA A 104 4.80 -8.75 2.96
CA ALA A 104 5.96 -8.52 3.84
C ALA A 104 5.74 -7.41 4.87
N ILE A 105 4.71 -6.57 4.69
CA ILE A 105 4.33 -5.50 5.62
C ILE A 105 3.15 -5.93 6.49
N LEU A 106 2.26 -6.78 5.94
CA LEU A 106 0.96 -7.08 6.54
C LEU A 106 0.94 -8.35 7.38
N TYR A 107 1.98 -9.18 7.28
CA TYR A 107 2.06 -10.42 8.03
C TYR A 107 3.24 -10.42 8.98
N ASP A 108 3.04 -10.98 10.16
CA ASP A 108 4.11 -11.18 11.14
C ASP A 108 5.00 -12.39 10.78
N LYS A 109 6.04 -12.61 11.57
CA LYS A 109 6.96 -13.76 11.38
C LYS A 109 6.29 -15.14 11.54
N HIS A 110 5.10 -15.20 12.07
CA HIS A 110 4.29 -16.41 12.24
C HIS A 110 3.23 -16.58 11.15
N GLY A 111 3.22 -15.71 10.13
CA GLY A 111 2.25 -15.73 9.05
C GLY A 111 0.86 -15.23 9.43
N ARG A 112 0.72 -14.47 10.53
CA ARG A 112 -0.56 -13.89 10.95
C ARG A 112 -0.71 -12.48 10.42
N LEU A 113 -1.89 -12.18 9.87
CA LEU A 113 -2.26 -10.83 9.44
C LEU A 113 -2.25 -9.89 10.66
N ILE A 114 -1.58 -8.74 10.53
CA ILE A 114 -1.37 -7.80 11.65
C ILE A 114 -2.34 -6.61 11.65
N VAL A 115 -3.35 -6.63 10.78
CA VAL A 115 -4.41 -5.61 10.69
C VAL A 115 -5.77 -6.21 10.96
N ASP A 116 -6.66 -5.39 11.53
CA ASP A 116 -8.04 -5.78 11.85
C ASP A 116 -8.95 -5.64 10.61
N TYR A 117 -8.57 -4.76 9.66
CA TYR A 117 -9.29 -4.59 8.39
C TYR A 117 -8.34 -4.32 7.24
N LEU A 118 -8.56 -5.02 6.14
CA LEU A 118 -7.78 -4.89 4.92
C LEU A 118 -8.66 -4.35 3.80
N MET A 119 -8.47 -3.07 3.48
CA MET A 119 -9.14 -2.38 2.38
C MET A 119 -8.55 -2.81 1.04
N ARG A 120 -9.38 -2.78 -0.02
CA ARG A 120 -8.92 -2.94 -1.40
C ARG A 120 -8.93 -1.61 -2.13
N PHE A 121 -7.85 -1.32 -2.84
CA PHE A 121 -7.74 -0.11 -3.67
C PHE A 121 -8.87 -0.03 -4.71
N GLU A 122 -9.29 -1.15 -5.24
CA GLU A 122 -10.32 -1.29 -6.27
C GLU A 122 -11.73 -0.92 -5.76
N SER A 123 -11.93 -0.99 -4.45
CA SER A 123 -13.17 -0.59 -3.76
C SER A 123 -12.93 0.46 -2.66
N LEU A 124 -11.94 1.30 -2.88
CA LEU A 124 -11.34 2.17 -1.86
C LEU A 124 -12.36 2.99 -1.08
N GLN A 125 -13.30 3.66 -1.75
CA GLN A 125 -14.29 4.50 -1.06
C GLN A 125 -15.22 3.67 -0.17
N ARG A 126 -15.75 2.57 -0.69
CA ARG A 126 -16.63 1.67 0.09
C ARG A 126 -15.93 1.12 1.32
N ASP A 127 -14.69 0.67 1.15
CA ASP A 127 -13.93 0.08 2.24
C ASP A 127 -13.47 1.15 3.25
N PHE A 128 -13.21 2.37 2.80
CA PHE A 128 -12.93 3.51 3.67
C PHE A 128 -14.15 3.93 4.50
N ASP A 129 -15.34 3.98 3.88
CA ASP A 129 -16.59 4.24 4.60
C ASP A 129 -16.80 3.20 5.70
N ARG A 130 -16.51 1.93 5.42
CA ARG A 130 -16.56 0.86 6.43
C ARG A 130 -15.57 1.07 7.57
N VAL A 131 -14.34 1.48 7.27
CA VAL A 131 -13.35 1.84 8.31
C VAL A 131 -13.87 3.00 9.14
N CYS A 132 -14.42 4.05 8.51
CA CYS A 132 -14.99 5.19 9.23
C CYS A 132 -16.06 4.74 10.22
N ASP A 133 -16.99 3.86 9.82
CA ASP A 133 -18.03 3.32 10.70
C ASP A 133 -17.43 2.55 11.89
N LEU A 134 -16.39 1.74 11.65
CA LEU A 134 -15.75 0.92 12.67
C LEU A 134 -14.99 1.75 13.72
N ILE A 135 -14.43 2.89 13.33
CA ILE A 135 -13.67 3.76 14.24
C ILE A 135 -14.46 4.98 14.75
N GLY A 136 -15.73 5.11 14.36
CA GLY A 136 -16.57 6.25 14.74
C GLY A 136 -16.17 7.58 14.09
N LYS A 137 -15.50 7.55 12.93
CA LYS A 137 -15.13 8.74 12.17
C LYS A 137 -16.24 9.09 11.17
N PRO A 138 -16.62 10.38 11.01
CA PRO A 138 -17.51 10.79 9.91
C PRO A 138 -16.97 10.36 8.55
N ARG A 139 -17.83 9.78 7.71
CA ARG A 139 -17.46 9.41 6.34
C ARG A 139 -17.09 10.65 5.54
N ARG A 140 -16.14 10.49 4.63
CA ARG A 140 -15.65 11.54 3.74
C ARG A 140 -15.38 10.97 2.35
N VAL A 141 -15.70 11.73 1.33
CA VAL A 141 -15.33 11.37 -0.04
C VAL A 141 -13.80 11.49 -0.18
N LEU A 142 -13.16 10.43 -0.59
CA LEU A 142 -11.73 10.41 -0.82
C LEU A 142 -11.38 11.20 -2.08
N ALA A 143 -10.43 12.11 -1.96
CA ALA A 143 -9.85 12.76 -3.12
C ALA A 143 -9.17 11.71 -4.02
N ARG A 144 -9.46 11.78 -5.32
CA ARG A 144 -8.82 10.91 -6.32
C ARG A 144 -7.49 11.52 -6.78
N ASP A 145 -6.60 11.75 -5.82
CA ASP A 145 -5.28 12.27 -6.11
C ASP A 145 -4.45 11.25 -6.89
N ASN A 146 -3.70 11.73 -7.88
CA ASN A 146 -2.72 10.94 -8.62
C ASN A 146 -3.26 9.77 -9.48
N ARG A 147 -4.38 9.96 -10.19
CA ARG A 147 -4.63 9.17 -11.39
C ARG A 147 -3.59 9.61 -12.44
N GLY A 148 -2.47 8.90 -12.51
CA GLY A 148 -1.58 9.04 -13.65
C GLY A 148 -2.33 8.68 -14.95
N ASP A 149 -2.12 9.47 -15.99
CA ASP A 149 -2.56 9.13 -17.35
C ASP A 149 -1.71 7.95 -17.85
N ARG A 150 -2.16 6.75 -17.59
CA ARG A 150 -1.49 5.51 -17.99
C ARG A 150 -2.50 4.47 -18.44
N SER A 151 -2.07 3.62 -19.39
CA SER A 151 -2.85 2.48 -19.86
C SER A 151 -3.16 1.50 -18.72
N HIS A 152 -4.09 0.59 -18.96
CA HIS A 152 -4.35 -0.51 -18.05
C HIS A 152 -3.07 -1.33 -17.83
N TYR A 153 -2.87 -1.86 -16.61
CA TYR A 153 -1.63 -2.61 -16.31
C TYR A 153 -1.41 -3.79 -17.25
N ALA A 154 -2.48 -4.44 -17.69
CA ALA A 154 -2.39 -5.59 -18.59
C ALA A 154 -1.75 -5.26 -19.96
N ASP A 155 -1.83 -4.01 -20.41
CA ASP A 155 -1.26 -3.57 -21.69
C ASP A 155 0.27 -3.56 -21.69
N TYR A 156 0.89 -3.66 -20.53
CA TYR A 156 2.35 -3.60 -20.38
C TYR A 156 3.03 -4.97 -20.33
N PHE A 157 2.27 -6.04 -20.05
CA PHE A 157 2.84 -7.35 -19.81
C PHE A 157 2.57 -8.31 -20.99
N ASP A 158 3.61 -8.97 -21.43
CA ASP A 158 3.57 -10.18 -22.24
C ASP A 158 3.79 -11.44 -21.38
N ASP A 159 3.82 -12.61 -21.99
CA ASP A 159 3.97 -13.88 -21.26
C ASP A 159 5.33 -14.01 -20.54
N ASP A 160 6.40 -13.44 -21.10
CA ASP A 160 7.72 -13.48 -20.49
C ASP A 160 7.79 -12.57 -19.25
N THR A 161 7.34 -11.35 -19.37
CA THR A 161 7.29 -10.38 -18.27
C THR A 161 6.32 -10.79 -17.18
N ARG A 162 5.20 -11.48 -17.53
CA ARG A 162 4.30 -12.11 -16.54
C ARG A 162 5.04 -13.16 -15.72
N ARG A 163 5.80 -14.06 -16.38
CA ARG A 163 6.60 -15.06 -15.67
C ARG A 163 7.66 -14.43 -14.78
N MET A 164 8.34 -13.38 -15.26
CA MET A 164 9.31 -12.64 -14.46
C MET A 164 8.66 -11.99 -13.24
N PHE A 165 7.54 -11.35 -13.41
CA PHE A 165 6.78 -10.70 -12.33
C PHE A 165 6.34 -11.71 -11.26
N LEU A 166 5.75 -12.82 -11.65
CA LEU A 166 5.25 -13.85 -10.72
C LEU A 166 6.34 -14.46 -9.84
N ARG A 167 7.59 -14.52 -10.32
CA ARG A 167 8.72 -14.98 -9.49
C ARG A 167 8.96 -14.12 -8.25
N HIS A 168 8.58 -12.83 -8.30
CA HIS A 168 8.79 -11.87 -7.21
C HIS A 168 7.49 -11.58 -6.44
N PHE A 169 6.36 -11.54 -7.12
CA PHE A 169 5.09 -11.06 -6.57
C PHE A 169 3.98 -12.12 -6.57
N GLY A 170 4.23 -13.33 -7.04
CA GLY A 170 3.24 -14.41 -7.11
C GLY A 170 2.58 -14.69 -5.76
N ARG A 171 3.34 -14.59 -4.67
CA ARG A 171 2.79 -14.75 -3.32
C ARG A 171 1.77 -13.66 -2.96
N ASP A 172 1.95 -12.41 -3.39
CA ASP A 172 0.95 -11.35 -3.18
C ASP A 172 -0.30 -11.62 -4.02
N VAL A 173 -0.13 -12.08 -5.27
CA VAL A 173 -1.23 -12.44 -6.17
C VAL A 173 -2.10 -13.53 -5.54
N GLU A 174 -1.49 -14.63 -5.15
CA GLU A 174 -2.16 -15.77 -4.54
C GLU A 174 -2.80 -15.43 -3.19
N LEU A 175 -2.02 -14.84 -2.28
CA LEU A 175 -2.44 -14.58 -0.89
C LEU A 175 -3.61 -13.60 -0.79
N PHE A 176 -3.67 -12.63 -1.69
CA PHE A 176 -4.74 -11.62 -1.70
C PHE A 176 -5.86 -11.92 -2.71
N GLY A 177 -5.79 -13.06 -3.41
CA GLY A 177 -6.82 -13.50 -4.36
C GLY A 177 -7.00 -12.52 -5.51
N TYR A 178 -5.89 -12.12 -6.15
CA TYR A 178 -5.93 -11.33 -7.37
C TYR A 178 -5.61 -12.20 -8.57
N ASP A 179 -6.33 -11.93 -9.65
CA ASP A 179 -6.05 -12.47 -10.97
C ASP A 179 -5.35 -11.41 -11.84
N TYR A 180 -4.86 -11.88 -13.02
CA TYR A 180 -4.25 -11.01 -14.02
C TYR A 180 -5.31 -10.23 -14.80
#